data_dc85289d2892f35deb6c5758ef72ca25
#
_entry.id   dc85289d2892f35deb6c5758ef72ca25
#
_cell.length_a   1.000
_cell.length_b   1.000
_cell.length_c   1.000
_cell.angle_alpha   90.00
_cell.angle_beta   90.00
_cell.angle_gamma   90.00
#
_symmetry.space_group_name_H-M   'P 1'
#
loop_
_entity.id
_entity.type
_entity.pdbx_description
1 polymer ?
#
loop_
_entity_poly.entity_id
_entity_poly.type
_entity_poly.pdbx_seq_one_letter_code
_entity_poly.pdbx_strand_id
1 'polypeptide(L)'
;MKKIDINILGLGNLGTAFFEGLQSNNNLNLHLYEETDQIRTHFSKSYGVEVASHIDSLDSGVLILCIKPQSINTFFDSFSKNISNDILICSPVAGLEIETIHKYVENRIIRIMPNLLIRKNNGFIPYVKNYDGDYLSFLEIALSSLGTTKEFVEKFFPLVTAISGSGPAWYYELSRQLTNSATQLGMDEVDAEELVKELIKALPNLINTEDSFGELVNKVKSPKGTTEAGLDSLNDDSFDTIIFNAIQKSTNRSIEISAELKNE
;
A
#
# COMPACT_ATOMS: atom_id res chain seq x y z
N MET A 1 18.74 0.79 -23.00
CA MET A 1 17.28 0.95 -23.06
C MET A 1 16.93 2.39 -22.74
N LYS A 2 15.85 2.95 -23.31
CA LYS A 2 15.32 4.27 -22.89
C LYS A 2 14.78 4.11 -21.48
N LYS A 3 15.13 5.04 -20.58
CA LYS A 3 14.58 5.05 -19.22
C LYS A 3 13.07 5.33 -19.25
N ILE A 4 12.36 4.84 -18.25
CA ILE A 4 10.92 5.10 -18.07
C ILE A 4 10.79 6.36 -17.21
N ASP A 5 10.04 7.34 -17.70
CA ASP A 5 9.71 8.54 -16.94
C ASP A 5 8.57 8.22 -15.96
N ILE A 6 8.80 8.42 -14.66
CA ILE A 6 7.84 8.20 -13.58
C ILE A 6 7.55 9.54 -12.91
N ASN A 7 6.33 9.99 -13.03
CA ASN A 7 5.83 11.21 -12.43
C ASN A 7 5.08 10.88 -11.15
N ILE A 8 5.60 11.27 -9.98
CA ILE A 8 4.96 11.03 -8.68
C ILE A 8 4.29 12.32 -8.24
N LEU A 9 2.95 12.31 -8.20
CA LEU A 9 2.13 13.44 -7.75
C LEU A 9 1.71 13.24 -6.30
N GLY A 10 2.19 14.11 -5.42
CA GLY A 10 1.98 14.06 -3.98
C GLY A 10 3.09 13.30 -3.25
N LEU A 11 3.74 13.95 -2.29
CA LEU A 11 4.87 13.43 -1.52
C LEU A 11 4.53 13.22 -0.04
N GLY A 12 3.29 12.79 0.22
CA GLY A 12 2.89 12.25 1.53
C GLY A 12 3.58 10.91 1.81
N ASN A 13 3.10 10.16 2.81
CA ASN A 13 3.70 8.90 3.23
C ASN A 13 3.88 7.90 2.06
N LEU A 14 2.88 7.76 1.20
CA LEU A 14 2.93 6.81 0.09
C LEU A 14 3.82 7.28 -1.06
N GLY A 15 3.70 8.56 -1.47
CA GLY A 15 4.58 9.12 -2.52
C GLY A 15 6.04 9.09 -2.12
N THR A 16 6.35 9.38 -0.84
CA THR A 16 7.68 9.22 -0.28
C THR A 16 8.14 7.75 -0.34
N ALA A 17 7.27 6.80 -0.01
CA ALA A 17 7.60 5.38 -0.08
C ALA A 17 7.89 4.91 -1.53
N PHE A 18 7.15 5.41 -2.52
CA PHE A 18 7.47 5.18 -3.94
C PHE A 18 8.82 5.74 -4.31
N PHE A 19 9.10 7.00 -3.95
CA PHE A 19 10.39 7.62 -4.23
C PHE A 19 11.53 6.81 -3.61
N GLU A 20 11.46 6.51 -2.30
CA GLU A 20 12.50 5.77 -1.60
C GLU A 20 12.75 4.37 -2.20
N GLY A 21 11.69 3.68 -2.63
CA GLY A 21 11.81 2.37 -3.26
C GLY A 21 12.36 2.42 -4.69
N LEU A 22 12.08 3.48 -5.43
CA LEU A 22 12.43 3.59 -6.86
C LEU A 22 13.72 4.35 -7.15
N GLN A 23 14.21 5.22 -6.24
CA GLN A 23 15.32 6.15 -6.50
C GLN A 23 16.63 5.48 -6.92
N SER A 24 16.86 4.23 -6.52
CA SER A 24 18.07 3.48 -6.86
C SER A 24 17.93 2.69 -8.18
N ASN A 25 16.78 2.74 -8.85
CA ASN A 25 16.56 2.02 -10.09
C ASN A 25 17.03 2.84 -11.30
N ASN A 26 18.20 2.48 -11.84
CA ASN A 26 18.85 3.19 -12.94
C ASN A 26 18.06 3.17 -14.27
N ASN A 27 17.00 2.37 -14.38
CA ASN A 27 16.14 2.32 -15.57
C ASN A 27 15.00 3.35 -15.53
N LEU A 28 14.91 4.15 -14.46
CA LEU A 28 13.84 5.11 -14.24
C LEU A 28 14.40 6.54 -14.21
N ASN A 29 13.57 7.51 -14.67
CA ASN A 29 13.72 8.92 -14.36
C ASN A 29 12.54 9.30 -13.47
N LEU A 30 12.82 9.82 -12.27
CA LEU A 30 11.78 10.21 -11.32
C LEU A 30 11.55 11.73 -11.39
N HIS A 31 10.31 12.12 -11.62
CA HIS A 31 9.83 13.49 -11.57
C HIS A 31 8.86 13.64 -10.41
N LEU A 32 9.10 14.60 -9.53
CA LEU A 32 8.42 14.72 -8.25
C LEU A 32 7.61 16.01 -8.20
N TYR A 33 6.34 15.91 -7.75
CA TYR A 33 5.41 17.02 -7.69
C TYR A 33 4.70 17.06 -6.34
N GLU A 34 4.72 18.24 -5.72
CA GLU A 34 4.05 18.49 -4.44
C GLU A 34 3.65 19.96 -4.33
N GLU A 35 2.38 20.23 -4.15
CA GLU A 35 1.88 21.62 -4.10
C GLU A 35 2.20 22.32 -2.77
N THR A 36 2.29 21.57 -1.66
CA THR A 36 2.53 22.10 -0.32
C THR A 36 3.99 22.51 -0.15
N ASP A 37 4.27 23.79 -0.06
CA ASP A 37 5.62 24.35 0.02
C ASP A 37 6.48 23.78 1.15
N GLN A 38 5.90 23.57 2.32
CA GLN A 38 6.59 23.00 3.48
C GLN A 38 7.05 21.55 3.21
N ILE A 39 6.17 20.72 2.60
CA ILE A 39 6.50 19.33 2.24
C ILE A 39 7.58 19.33 1.17
N ARG A 40 7.42 20.15 0.11
CA ARG A 40 8.37 20.28 -0.99
C ARG A 40 9.77 20.67 -0.51
N THR A 41 9.85 21.71 0.31
CA THR A 41 11.12 22.20 0.88
C THR A 41 11.77 21.17 1.78
N HIS A 42 11.00 20.53 2.67
CA HIS A 42 11.50 19.48 3.54
C HIS A 42 12.03 18.29 2.74
N PHE A 43 11.29 17.84 1.73
CA PHE A 43 11.64 16.70 0.89
C PHE A 43 12.93 16.96 0.10
N SER A 44 13.01 18.13 -0.58
CA SER A 44 14.21 18.52 -1.33
C SER A 44 15.47 18.58 -0.44
N LYS A 45 15.34 19.10 0.78
CA LYS A 45 16.45 19.11 1.75
C LYS A 45 16.84 17.72 2.21
N SER A 46 15.87 16.86 2.48
CA SER A 46 16.12 15.52 3.04
C SER A 46 16.78 14.57 2.04
N TYR A 47 16.42 14.69 0.77
CA TYR A 47 16.86 13.74 -0.27
C TYR A 47 17.80 14.37 -1.31
N GLY A 48 18.02 15.68 -1.30
CA GLY A 48 18.88 16.36 -2.26
C GLY A 48 18.35 16.34 -3.69
N VAL A 49 17.01 16.34 -3.86
CA VAL A 49 16.34 16.26 -5.16
C VAL A 49 15.46 17.47 -5.44
N GLU A 50 15.24 17.75 -6.71
CA GLU A 50 14.31 18.79 -7.13
C GLU A 50 12.85 18.28 -7.03
N VAL A 51 11.95 19.14 -6.54
CA VAL A 51 10.53 18.89 -6.47
C VAL A 51 9.77 20.06 -7.02
N ALA A 52 8.99 19.86 -8.09
CA ALA A 52 8.16 20.88 -8.70
C ALA A 52 6.86 21.12 -7.90
N SER A 53 6.30 22.32 -8.00
CA SER A 53 5.04 22.67 -7.32
C SER A 53 3.81 22.14 -8.05
N HIS A 54 3.88 21.97 -9.37
CA HIS A 54 2.79 21.52 -10.24
C HIS A 54 3.34 20.85 -11.49
N ILE A 55 2.45 20.25 -12.24
CA ILE A 55 2.71 19.65 -13.54
C ILE A 55 2.13 20.57 -14.60
N ASP A 56 2.93 20.97 -15.61
CA ASP A 56 2.45 21.79 -16.72
C ASP A 56 1.78 20.93 -17.80
N SER A 57 2.45 19.84 -18.22
CA SER A 57 1.95 18.84 -19.15
C SER A 57 2.66 17.50 -18.97
N LEU A 58 2.02 16.42 -19.42
CA LEU A 58 2.59 15.08 -19.44
C LEU A 58 2.40 14.45 -20.82
N ASP A 59 3.51 14.21 -21.52
CA ASP A 59 3.50 13.71 -22.90
C ASP A 59 3.76 12.20 -22.99
N SER A 60 4.54 11.62 -22.08
CA SER A 60 4.87 10.19 -22.06
C SER A 60 5.27 9.71 -20.66
N GLY A 61 5.26 8.40 -20.44
CA GLY A 61 5.65 7.77 -19.18
C GLY A 61 4.48 7.36 -18.30
N VAL A 62 4.70 7.41 -16.99
CA VAL A 62 3.72 6.97 -15.98
C VAL A 62 3.41 8.12 -15.02
N LEU A 63 2.15 8.31 -14.70
CA LEU A 63 1.69 9.21 -13.63
C LEU A 63 1.20 8.38 -12.45
N ILE A 64 1.88 8.48 -11.30
CA ILE A 64 1.47 7.85 -10.04
C ILE A 64 0.72 8.88 -9.19
N LEU A 65 -0.56 8.62 -8.92
CA LEU A 65 -1.46 9.52 -8.18
C LEU A 65 -1.36 9.28 -6.67
N CYS A 66 -0.39 9.90 -5.99
CA CYS A 66 -0.22 9.77 -4.53
C CYS A 66 -0.92 10.89 -3.74
N ILE A 67 -2.00 11.45 -4.28
CA ILE A 67 -2.84 12.47 -3.65
C ILE A 67 -4.02 11.85 -2.90
N LYS A 68 -4.66 12.66 -2.05
CA LYS A 68 -5.83 12.20 -1.27
C LYS A 68 -7.04 11.97 -2.19
N PRO A 69 -7.94 11.01 -1.85
CA PRO A 69 -9.15 10.78 -2.63
C PRO A 69 -9.94 12.05 -2.92
N GLN A 70 -10.10 12.93 -1.94
CA GLN A 70 -10.83 14.18 -2.06
C GLN A 70 -10.23 15.21 -3.06
N SER A 71 -8.98 15.04 -3.45
CA SER A 71 -8.29 15.91 -4.40
C SER A 71 -8.36 15.40 -5.85
N ILE A 72 -8.88 14.19 -6.07
CA ILE A 72 -8.86 13.52 -7.38
C ILE A 72 -9.69 14.29 -8.40
N ASN A 73 -10.93 14.61 -8.08
CA ASN A 73 -11.84 15.28 -9.00
C ASN A 73 -11.29 16.65 -9.37
N THR A 74 -10.87 17.45 -8.39
CA THR A 74 -10.24 18.77 -8.62
C THR A 74 -8.99 18.67 -9.51
N PHE A 75 -8.16 17.65 -9.28
CA PHE A 75 -6.98 17.41 -10.11
C PHE A 75 -7.36 17.12 -11.57
N PHE A 76 -8.26 16.18 -11.82
CA PHE A 76 -8.64 15.85 -13.19
C PHE A 76 -9.41 16.97 -13.89
N ASP A 77 -10.27 17.71 -13.20
CA ASP A 77 -10.99 18.88 -13.75
C ASP A 77 -10.02 19.95 -14.26
N SER A 78 -8.93 20.16 -13.52
CA SER A 78 -7.93 21.18 -13.87
C SER A 78 -6.87 20.70 -14.86
N PHE A 79 -6.53 19.41 -14.83
CA PHE A 79 -5.32 18.91 -15.48
C PHE A 79 -5.55 17.84 -16.57
N SER A 80 -6.74 17.23 -16.69
CA SER A 80 -6.99 16.14 -17.64
C SER A 80 -6.61 16.47 -19.09
N LYS A 81 -6.81 17.72 -19.51
CA LYS A 81 -6.48 18.20 -20.86
C LYS A 81 -4.98 18.28 -21.16
N ASN A 82 -4.15 18.26 -20.11
CA ASN A 82 -2.70 18.35 -20.20
C ASN A 82 -2.01 16.98 -20.08
N ILE A 83 -2.81 15.90 -20.05
CA ILE A 83 -2.33 14.50 -20.01
C ILE A 83 -2.46 13.90 -21.40
N SER A 84 -1.35 13.56 -22.04
CA SER A 84 -1.38 12.80 -23.29
C SER A 84 -1.97 11.40 -23.08
N ASN A 85 -2.69 10.87 -24.10
CA ASN A 85 -3.21 9.51 -24.08
C ASN A 85 -2.10 8.42 -23.99
N ASP A 86 -0.83 8.79 -24.24
CA ASP A 86 0.31 7.89 -24.10
C ASP A 86 0.76 7.70 -22.65
N ILE A 87 0.26 8.50 -21.72
CA ILE A 87 0.53 8.34 -20.29
C ILE A 87 -0.18 7.11 -19.74
N LEU A 88 0.54 6.27 -18.99
CA LEU A 88 -0.07 5.28 -18.12
C LEU A 88 -0.42 5.92 -16.78
N ILE A 89 -1.68 5.89 -16.39
CA ILE A 89 -2.10 6.35 -15.07
C ILE A 89 -2.01 5.19 -14.08
N CYS A 90 -1.21 5.36 -13.04
CA CYS A 90 -1.06 4.42 -11.94
C CYS A 90 -1.73 4.99 -10.69
N SER A 91 -2.84 4.38 -10.25
CA SER A 91 -3.62 4.85 -9.11
C SER A 91 -3.49 3.94 -7.89
N PRO A 92 -2.80 4.36 -6.83
CA PRO A 92 -2.83 3.72 -5.52
C PRO A 92 -3.96 4.25 -4.61
N VAL A 93 -4.84 5.08 -5.13
CA VAL A 93 -5.88 5.78 -4.34
C VAL A 93 -6.97 4.80 -3.91
N ALA A 94 -7.18 4.70 -2.59
CA ALA A 94 -8.26 3.88 -2.04
C ALA A 94 -9.62 4.38 -2.53
N GLY A 95 -10.48 3.45 -2.94
CA GLY A 95 -11.82 3.76 -3.46
C GLY A 95 -11.87 4.27 -4.91
N LEU A 96 -10.79 4.74 -5.50
CA LEU A 96 -10.80 5.25 -6.86
C LEU A 96 -10.80 4.09 -7.87
N GLU A 97 -11.97 3.84 -8.46
CA GLU A 97 -12.15 2.79 -9.48
C GLU A 97 -11.71 3.26 -10.86
N ILE A 98 -11.33 2.32 -11.73
CA ILE A 98 -10.92 2.60 -13.11
C ILE A 98 -11.99 3.36 -13.87
N GLU A 99 -13.27 2.95 -13.73
CA GLU A 99 -14.41 3.61 -14.36
C GLU A 99 -14.56 5.07 -13.94
N THR A 100 -14.23 5.40 -12.69
CA THR A 100 -14.27 6.78 -12.20
C THR A 100 -13.19 7.64 -12.85
N ILE A 101 -11.97 7.13 -13.05
CA ILE A 101 -10.90 7.83 -13.77
C ILE A 101 -11.30 8.05 -15.24
N HIS A 102 -11.98 7.08 -15.87
CA HIS A 102 -12.44 7.18 -17.25
C HIS A 102 -13.51 8.26 -17.50
N LYS A 103 -14.13 8.82 -16.46
CA LYS A 103 -14.97 10.02 -16.62
C LYS A 103 -14.17 11.26 -17.09
N TYR A 104 -12.87 11.26 -16.86
CA TYR A 104 -11.98 12.41 -17.10
C TYR A 104 -11.02 12.19 -18.26
N VAL A 105 -10.52 10.97 -18.46
CA VAL A 105 -9.46 10.63 -19.42
C VAL A 105 -9.64 9.23 -20.00
N GLU A 106 -9.16 9.05 -21.24
CA GLU A 106 -9.22 7.77 -21.98
C GLU A 106 -7.91 6.96 -21.87
N ASN A 107 -7.09 7.29 -20.92
CA ASN A 107 -5.77 6.70 -20.74
C ASN A 107 -5.83 5.22 -20.33
N ARG A 108 -4.73 4.52 -20.56
CA ARG A 108 -4.50 3.22 -19.90
C ARG A 108 -4.32 3.44 -18.41
N ILE A 109 -4.96 2.60 -17.61
CA ILE A 109 -4.99 2.73 -16.16
C ILE A 109 -4.54 1.42 -15.54
N ILE A 110 -3.64 1.52 -14.58
CA ILE A 110 -3.34 0.47 -13.62
C ILE A 110 -3.71 0.97 -12.22
N ARG A 111 -4.62 0.28 -11.58
CA ARG A 111 -4.98 0.50 -10.20
C ARG A 111 -4.17 -0.44 -9.32
N ILE A 112 -3.51 0.07 -8.32
CA ILE A 112 -2.67 -0.72 -7.42
C ILE A 112 -3.07 -0.48 -5.96
N MET A 113 -2.75 -1.40 -5.08
CA MET A 113 -2.93 -1.23 -3.63
C MET A 113 -1.67 -1.65 -2.88
N PRO A 114 -0.61 -0.85 -2.96
CA PRO A 114 0.61 -1.10 -2.21
C PRO A 114 0.41 -0.76 -0.72
N ASN A 115 1.36 -1.19 0.09
CA ASN A 115 1.53 -0.69 1.44
C ASN A 115 2.91 -0.03 1.61
N LEU A 116 3.17 0.59 2.75
CA LEU A 116 4.41 1.34 2.99
C LEU A 116 5.70 0.51 2.97
N LEU A 117 5.61 -0.83 2.91
CA LEU A 117 6.78 -1.72 2.80
C LEU A 117 7.49 -1.59 1.44
N ILE A 118 6.83 -1.00 0.43
CA ILE A 118 7.45 -0.67 -0.87
C ILE A 118 8.69 0.22 -0.71
N ARG A 119 8.77 1.04 0.33
CA ARG A 119 9.97 1.88 0.61
C ARG A 119 11.26 1.08 0.84
N LYS A 120 11.11 -0.20 1.19
CA LYS A 120 12.21 -1.14 1.43
C LYS A 120 12.28 -2.25 0.38
N ASN A 121 11.59 -2.06 -0.75
CA ASN A 121 11.53 -3.02 -1.85
C ASN A 121 11.02 -4.42 -1.41
N ASN A 122 10.17 -4.44 -0.39
CA ASN A 122 9.59 -5.65 0.19
C ASN A 122 8.06 -5.54 0.31
N GLY A 123 7.45 -4.83 -0.63
CA GLY A 123 6.00 -4.67 -0.68
C GLY A 123 5.30 -5.86 -1.32
N PHE A 124 4.01 -6.00 -1.05
CA PHE A 124 3.10 -6.74 -1.89
C PHE A 124 2.19 -5.74 -2.59
N ILE A 125 2.10 -5.82 -3.94
CA ILE A 125 1.44 -4.82 -4.77
C ILE A 125 0.34 -5.51 -5.58
N PRO A 126 -0.84 -5.70 -5.01
CA PRO A 126 -2.03 -6.08 -5.77
C PRO A 126 -2.34 -5.04 -6.83
N TYR A 127 -2.70 -5.50 -8.04
CA TYR A 127 -3.08 -4.59 -9.10
C TYR A 127 -4.27 -5.11 -9.91
N VAL A 128 -4.92 -4.20 -10.63
CA VAL A 128 -5.86 -4.44 -11.72
C VAL A 128 -5.58 -3.42 -12.83
N LYS A 129 -5.77 -3.82 -14.08
CA LYS A 129 -5.55 -2.99 -15.26
C LYS A 129 -6.73 -3.12 -16.23
N ASN A 130 -6.94 -2.10 -17.06
CA ASN A 130 -7.99 -2.06 -18.08
C ASN A 130 -7.49 -2.28 -19.51
N TYR A 131 -6.28 -2.78 -19.67
CA TYR A 131 -5.66 -2.95 -20.99
C TYR A 131 -4.90 -4.26 -21.10
N ASP A 132 -4.76 -4.76 -22.33
CA ASP A 132 -3.89 -5.86 -22.70
C ASP A 132 -2.71 -5.33 -23.52
N GLY A 133 -1.49 -5.82 -23.28
CA GLY A 133 -0.27 -5.47 -24.04
C GLY A 133 0.78 -4.66 -23.31
N ASP A 134 1.64 -3.95 -24.05
CA ASP A 134 3.02 -3.51 -23.79
C ASP A 134 3.37 -2.57 -22.61
N TYR A 135 2.62 -2.53 -21.51
CA TYR A 135 3.11 -1.93 -20.25
C TYR A 135 3.72 -2.94 -19.29
N LEU A 136 4.13 -4.10 -19.80
CA LEU A 136 4.98 -5.06 -19.08
C LEU A 136 6.21 -4.36 -18.48
N SER A 137 6.80 -3.39 -19.19
CA SER A 137 7.98 -2.68 -18.72
C SER A 137 7.77 -1.91 -17.42
N PHE A 138 6.61 -1.28 -17.20
CA PHE A 138 6.33 -0.61 -15.92
C PHE A 138 6.12 -1.62 -14.79
N LEU A 139 5.33 -2.67 -15.03
CA LEU A 139 5.15 -3.75 -14.06
C LEU A 139 6.48 -4.45 -13.73
N GLU A 140 7.25 -4.81 -14.76
CA GLU A 140 8.49 -5.57 -14.59
C GLU A 140 9.67 -4.74 -14.08
N ILE A 141 9.77 -3.46 -14.46
CA ILE A 141 10.93 -2.63 -14.13
C ILE A 141 10.67 -1.80 -12.88
N ALA A 142 9.49 -1.22 -12.73
CA ALA A 142 9.18 -0.34 -11.61
C ALA A 142 8.49 -1.08 -10.47
N LEU A 143 7.30 -1.66 -10.70
CA LEU A 143 6.53 -2.25 -9.58
C LEU A 143 7.19 -3.50 -9.01
N SER A 144 7.79 -4.37 -9.84
CA SER A 144 8.49 -5.55 -9.33
C SER A 144 9.76 -5.22 -8.55
N SER A 145 10.37 -4.06 -8.80
CA SER A 145 11.50 -3.60 -7.98
C SER A 145 11.07 -3.13 -6.58
N LEU A 146 9.78 -2.85 -6.38
CA LEU A 146 9.23 -2.46 -5.08
C LEU A 146 8.75 -3.66 -4.25
N GLY A 147 8.64 -4.85 -4.87
CA GLY A 147 8.20 -6.08 -4.21
C GLY A 147 7.45 -7.02 -5.15
N THR A 148 6.64 -7.91 -4.59
CA THR A 148 5.86 -8.88 -5.35
C THR A 148 4.58 -8.26 -5.88
N THR A 149 4.29 -8.44 -7.16
CA THR A 149 3.07 -7.99 -7.82
C THR A 149 2.10 -9.15 -8.07
N LYS A 150 0.79 -8.91 -7.97
CA LYS A 150 -0.24 -9.90 -8.32
C LYS A 150 -1.49 -9.22 -8.85
N GLU A 151 -1.99 -9.74 -9.98
CA GLU A 151 -3.25 -9.26 -10.56
C GLU A 151 -4.47 -9.82 -9.81
N PHE A 152 -5.46 -8.94 -9.58
CA PHE A 152 -6.72 -9.26 -8.94
C PHE A 152 -7.89 -8.75 -9.81
N VAL A 153 -9.08 -9.26 -9.55
CA VAL A 153 -10.32 -8.70 -10.11
C VAL A 153 -10.72 -7.47 -9.32
N GLU A 154 -11.11 -6.38 -9.99
CA GLU A 154 -11.37 -5.08 -9.35
C GLU A 154 -12.43 -5.14 -8.24
N LYS A 155 -13.44 -5.99 -8.38
CA LYS A 155 -14.46 -6.18 -7.33
C LYS A 155 -13.91 -6.58 -5.96
N PHE A 156 -12.70 -7.15 -5.91
CA PHE A 156 -12.04 -7.52 -4.66
C PHE A 156 -11.15 -6.42 -4.09
N PHE A 157 -10.95 -5.30 -4.80
CA PHE A 157 -10.05 -4.24 -4.32
C PHE A 157 -10.45 -3.61 -2.99
N PRO A 158 -11.73 -3.45 -2.62
CA PRO A 158 -12.10 -3.03 -1.27
C PRO A 158 -11.56 -3.98 -0.18
N LEU A 159 -11.67 -5.30 -0.40
CA LEU A 159 -11.12 -6.30 0.50
C LEU A 159 -9.58 -6.33 0.47
N VAL A 160 -8.98 -6.21 -0.72
CA VAL A 160 -7.52 -6.09 -0.87
C VAL A 160 -6.99 -4.88 -0.11
N THR A 161 -7.69 -3.75 -0.15
CA THR A 161 -7.34 -2.55 0.63
C THR A 161 -7.36 -2.85 2.13
N ALA A 162 -8.39 -3.52 2.62
CA ALA A 162 -8.52 -3.88 4.03
C ALA A 162 -7.42 -4.86 4.49
N ILE A 163 -7.06 -5.85 3.67
CA ILE A 163 -6.09 -6.90 4.04
C ILE A 163 -4.64 -6.45 3.81
N SER A 164 -4.33 -5.89 2.63
CA SER A 164 -2.95 -5.56 2.24
C SER A 164 -2.59 -4.11 2.53
N GLY A 165 -3.43 -3.16 2.15
CA GLY A 165 -3.18 -1.74 2.38
C GLY A 165 -3.15 -1.38 3.87
N SER A 166 -4.18 -1.81 4.61
CA SER A 166 -4.30 -1.60 6.06
C SER A 166 -3.55 -2.65 6.89
N GLY A 167 -3.12 -3.75 6.28
CA GLY A 167 -2.52 -4.91 6.95
C GLY A 167 -1.43 -4.59 7.95
N PRO A 168 -0.43 -3.75 7.62
CA PRO A 168 0.61 -3.38 8.59
C PRO A 168 0.04 -2.81 9.90
N ALA A 169 -1.05 -2.03 9.82
CA ALA A 169 -1.67 -1.46 11.02
C ALA A 169 -2.32 -2.54 11.92
N TRP A 170 -2.89 -3.61 11.32
CA TRP A 170 -3.43 -4.73 12.09
C TRP A 170 -2.36 -5.47 12.87
N TYR A 171 -1.22 -5.73 12.25
CA TYR A 171 -0.08 -6.36 12.92
C TYR A 171 0.54 -5.48 13.99
N TYR A 172 0.67 -4.16 13.76
CA TYR A 172 1.16 -3.24 14.77
C TYR A 172 0.20 -3.12 15.96
N GLU A 173 -1.11 -3.11 15.72
CA GLU A 173 -2.10 -3.08 16.80
C GLU A 173 -2.07 -4.38 17.63
N LEU A 174 -2.00 -5.56 16.96
CA LEU A 174 -1.80 -6.82 17.67
C LEU A 174 -0.53 -6.79 18.53
N SER A 175 0.57 -6.30 17.98
CA SER A 175 1.85 -6.17 18.68
C SER A 175 1.74 -5.26 19.89
N ARG A 176 1.06 -4.12 19.74
CA ARG A 176 0.79 -3.19 20.84
C ARG A 176 -0.01 -3.86 21.96
N GLN A 177 -1.01 -4.69 21.61
CA GLN A 177 -1.78 -5.43 22.60
C GLN A 177 -0.95 -6.50 23.32
N LEU A 178 -0.04 -7.18 22.61
CA LEU A 178 0.89 -8.14 23.22
C LEU A 178 1.81 -7.43 24.23
N THR A 179 2.40 -6.28 23.86
CA THR A 179 3.22 -5.46 24.75
C THR A 179 2.44 -5.01 25.99
N ASN A 180 1.25 -4.44 25.78
CA ASN A 180 0.40 -3.99 26.89
C ASN A 180 0.04 -5.12 27.86
N SER A 181 -0.28 -6.30 27.33
CA SER A 181 -0.62 -7.48 28.14
C SER A 181 0.56 -7.95 28.99
N ALA A 182 1.77 -7.98 28.39
CA ALA A 182 2.99 -8.33 29.13
C ALA A 182 3.25 -7.34 30.28
N THR A 183 3.09 -6.04 30.04
CA THR A 183 3.25 -4.99 31.05
C THR A 183 2.19 -5.12 32.16
N GLN A 184 0.94 -5.38 31.82
CA GLN A 184 -0.12 -5.62 32.81
C GLN A 184 0.15 -6.86 33.69
N LEU A 185 0.84 -7.85 33.16
CA LEU A 185 1.27 -9.05 33.88
C LEU A 185 2.57 -8.87 34.67
N GLY A 186 3.13 -7.65 34.70
CA GLY A 186 4.24 -7.25 35.56
C GLY A 186 5.61 -7.20 34.89
N MET A 187 5.69 -7.33 33.55
CA MET A 187 6.94 -7.11 32.80
C MET A 187 7.23 -5.62 32.69
N ASP A 188 8.49 -5.22 32.69
CA ASP A 188 8.89 -3.86 32.35
C ASP A 188 8.48 -3.51 30.93
N GLU A 189 8.03 -2.27 30.68
CA GLU A 189 7.50 -1.86 29.36
C GLU A 189 8.55 -1.93 28.25
N VAL A 190 9.81 -1.57 28.57
CA VAL A 190 10.92 -1.60 27.60
C VAL A 190 11.24 -3.04 27.21
N ASP A 191 11.30 -3.95 28.18
CA ASP A 191 11.55 -5.37 27.94
C ASP A 191 10.39 -6.01 27.15
N ALA A 192 9.14 -5.66 27.48
CA ALA A 192 7.95 -6.15 26.78
C ALA A 192 7.95 -5.70 25.30
N GLU A 193 8.27 -4.44 25.04
CA GLU A 193 8.34 -3.92 23.68
C GLU A 193 9.47 -4.55 22.87
N GLU A 194 10.66 -4.72 23.46
CA GLU A 194 11.80 -5.37 22.82
C GLU A 194 11.46 -6.82 22.46
N LEU A 195 10.89 -7.59 23.40
CA LEU A 195 10.49 -8.98 23.18
C LEU A 195 9.52 -9.11 22.01
N VAL A 196 8.47 -8.28 21.92
CA VAL A 196 7.50 -8.31 20.82
C VAL A 196 8.14 -7.88 19.51
N LYS A 197 9.02 -6.86 19.49
CA LYS A 197 9.74 -6.43 18.29
C LYS A 197 10.65 -7.53 17.73
N GLU A 198 11.40 -8.21 18.59
CA GLU A 198 12.29 -9.30 18.15
C GLU A 198 11.48 -10.51 17.63
N LEU A 199 10.34 -10.84 18.26
CA LEU A 199 9.44 -11.86 17.75
C LEU A 199 8.95 -11.54 16.33
N ILE A 200 8.46 -10.31 16.09
CA ILE A 200 7.96 -9.89 14.76
C ILE A 200 9.07 -9.95 13.70
N LYS A 201 10.29 -9.53 14.04
CA LYS A 201 11.44 -9.60 13.12
C LYS A 201 11.79 -11.04 12.73
N ALA A 202 11.54 -11.99 13.63
CA ALA A 202 11.84 -13.40 13.41
C ALA A 202 10.75 -14.15 12.62
N LEU A 203 9.48 -13.77 12.77
CA LEU A 203 8.33 -14.49 12.15
C LEU A 203 8.46 -14.71 10.64
N PRO A 204 8.90 -13.76 9.81
CA PRO A 204 9.03 -13.96 8.37
C PRO A 204 9.94 -15.13 7.98
N ASN A 205 10.91 -15.50 8.83
CA ASN A 205 11.83 -16.61 8.58
C ASN A 205 11.14 -18.00 8.66
N LEU A 206 9.96 -18.07 9.26
CA LEU A 206 9.16 -19.28 9.41
C LEU A 206 8.06 -19.41 8.36
N ILE A 207 7.74 -18.30 7.67
CA ILE A 207 6.72 -18.28 6.61
C ILE A 207 7.35 -18.83 5.34
N ASN A 208 6.87 -19.98 4.88
CA ASN A 208 7.23 -20.54 3.59
C ASN A 208 5.97 -20.64 2.70
N THR A 209 6.16 -21.00 1.43
CA THR A 209 5.06 -21.08 0.46
C THR A 209 4.27 -22.39 0.53
N GLU A 210 4.73 -23.37 1.30
CA GLU A 210 4.16 -24.73 1.37
C GLU A 210 3.18 -24.89 2.53
N ASP A 211 3.48 -24.26 3.68
CA ASP A 211 2.62 -24.37 4.86
C ASP A 211 1.48 -23.35 4.83
N SER A 212 0.27 -23.77 5.14
CA SER A 212 -0.81 -22.88 5.49
C SER A 212 -0.60 -22.24 6.88
N PHE A 213 -1.23 -21.10 7.14
CA PHE A 213 -1.17 -20.50 8.48
C PHE A 213 -1.69 -21.41 9.58
N GLY A 214 -2.69 -22.27 9.30
CA GLY A 214 -3.16 -23.28 10.24
C GLY A 214 -2.10 -24.32 10.58
N GLU A 215 -1.31 -24.76 9.59
CA GLU A 215 -0.18 -25.66 9.80
C GLU A 215 0.95 -25.00 10.61
N LEU A 216 1.25 -23.72 10.33
CA LEU A 216 2.23 -22.96 11.11
C LEU A 216 1.81 -22.84 12.58
N VAL A 217 0.54 -22.58 12.86
CA VAL A 217 0.00 -22.57 14.23
C VAL A 217 0.20 -23.93 14.90
N ASN A 218 -0.12 -25.02 14.19
CA ASN A 218 0.03 -26.38 14.72
C ASN A 218 1.49 -26.77 14.99
N LYS A 219 2.45 -26.22 14.23
CA LYS A 219 3.89 -26.45 14.48
C LYS A 219 4.40 -25.81 15.78
N VAL A 220 3.75 -24.75 16.24
CA VAL A 220 4.11 -24.04 17.48
C VAL A 220 3.31 -24.57 18.69
N LYS A 221 2.12 -25.13 18.42
CA LYS A 221 1.22 -25.65 19.48
C LYS A 221 1.68 -27.01 19.95
N SER A 222 1.86 -27.17 21.26
CA SER A 222 2.10 -28.48 21.90
C SER A 222 0.89 -28.86 22.78
N PRO A 223 0.53 -30.16 22.84
CA PRO A 223 -0.57 -30.61 23.67
C PRO A 223 -0.37 -30.26 25.15
N LYS A 224 -1.38 -29.67 25.76
CA LYS A 224 -1.38 -29.15 27.16
C LYS A 224 -0.30 -28.09 27.42
N GLY A 225 0.18 -27.43 26.35
CA GLY A 225 1.18 -26.36 26.44
C GLY A 225 0.56 -24.97 26.62
N THR A 226 1.42 -24.01 26.89
CA THR A 226 1.01 -22.58 27.05
C THR A 226 0.37 -22.01 25.80
N THR A 227 0.86 -22.41 24.61
CA THR A 227 0.31 -21.99 23.32
C THR A 227 -1.13 -22.50 23.14
N GLU A 228 -1.41 -23.76 23.47
CA GLU A 228 -2.76 -24.32 23.38
C GLU A 228 -3.72 -23.56 24.30
N ALA A 229 -3.34 -23.36 25.57
CA ALA A 229 -4.17 -22.63 26.52
C ALA A 229 -4.48 -21.19 26.07
N GLY A 230 -3.50 -20.49 25.47
CA GLY A 230 -3.72 -19.16 24.90
C GLY A 230 -4.65 -19.16 23.69
N LEU A 231 -4.49 -20.14 22.77
CA LEU A 231 -5.35 -20.27 21.59
C LEU A 231 -6.79 -20.64 21.98
N ASP A 232 -6.97 -21.48 22.99
CA ASP A 232 -8.31 -21.81 23.50
C ASP A 232 -9.01 -20.57 24.06
N SER A 233 -8.31 -19.74 24.83
CA SER A 233 -8.85 -18.47 25.32
C SER A 233 -9.24 -17.53 24.17
N LEU A 234 -8.43 -17.40 23.11
CA LEU A 234 -8.77 -16.59 21.93
C LEU A 234 -10.03 -17.11 21.23
N ASN A 235 -10.20 -18.44 21.14
CA ASN A 235 -11.39 -19.05 20.55
C ASN A 235 -12.64 -18.81 21.39
N ASP A 236 -12.53 -18.98 22.71
CA ASP A 236 -13.65 -18.76 23.66
C ASP A 236 -14.13 -17.29 23.61
N ASP A 237 -13.21 -16.35 23.41
CA ASP A 237 -13.49 -14.93 23.26
C ASP A 237 -13.87 -14.50 21.82
N SER A 238 -14.09 -15.48 20.91
CA SER A 238 -14.53 -15.22 19.52
C SER A 238 -13.59 -14.31 18.72
N PHE A 239 -12.29 -14.53 18.84
CA PHE A 239 -11.26 -13.73 18.14
C PHE A 239 -11.45 -13.69 16.63
N ASP A 240 -11.89 -14.79 16.02
CA ASP A 240 -12.24 -14.89 14.60
C ASP A 240 -13.31 -13.86 14.21
N THR A 241 -14.37 -13.74 15.01
CA THR A 241 -15.46 -12.78 14.82
C THR A 241 -14.97 -11.34 14.96
N ILE A 242 -14.08 -11.07 15.92
CA ILE A 242 -13.48 -9.73 16.10
C ILE A 242 -12.70 -9.33 14.86
N ILE A 243 -11.85 -10.21 14.35
CA ILE A 243 -11.06 -9.96 13.14
C ILE A 243 -11.98 -9.82 11.92
N PHE A 244 -12.95 -10.72 11.72
CA PHE A 244 -13.90 -10.62 10.62
C PHE A 244 -14.61 -9.26 10.60
N ASN A 245 -15.14 -8.82 11.74
CA ASN A 245 -15.83 -7.53 11.85
C ASN A 245 -14.93 -6.33 11.53
N ALA A 246 -13.67 -6.36 11.96
CA ALA A 246 -12.71 -5.31 11.65
C ALA A 246 -12.42 -5.22 10.14
N ILE A 247 -12.17 -6.35 9.50
CA ILE A 247 -11.92 -6.43 8.05
C ILE A 247 -13.17 -6.03 7.26
N GLN A 248 -14.37 -6.48 7.68
CA GLN A 248 -15.63 -6.10 7.04
C GLN A 248 -15.87 -4.58 7.10
N LYS A 249 -15.66 -3.95 8.27
CA LYS A 249 -15.80 -2.49 8.41
C LYS A 249 -14.81 -1.73 7.53
N SER A 250 -13.55 -2.19 7.48
CA SER A 250 -12.54 -1.59 6.61
C SER A 250 -12.89 -1.73 5.12
N THR A 251 -13.39 -2.90 4.71
CA THR A 251 -13.87 -3.16 3.35
C THR A 251 -15.04 -2.26 2.99
N ASN A 252 -16.04 -2.16 3.88
CA ASN A 252 -17.21 -1.30 3.67
C ASN A 252 -16.80 0.16 3.55
N ARG A 253 -15.85 0.65 4.36
CA ARG A 253 -15.35 2.03 4.25
C ARG A 253 -14.68 2.28 2.89
N SER A 254 -13.96 1.31 2.34
CA SER A 254 -13.39 1.43 0.99
C SER A 254 -14.48 1.53 -0.10
N ILE A 255 -15.59 0.80 0.07
CA ILE A 255 -16.75 0.89 -0.82
C ILE A 255 -17.45 2.26 -0.70
N GLU A 256 -17.61 2.78 0.51
CA GLU A 256 -18.18 4.11 0.75
C GLU A 256 -17.33 5.21 0.07
N ILE A 257 -16.01 5.16 0.21
CA ILE A 257 -15.10 6.09 -0.49
C ILE A 257 -15.29 6.00 -2.00
N SER A 258 -15.45 4.79 -2.56
CA SER A 258 -15.75 4.64 -4.00
C SER A 258 -17.06 5.32 -4.38
N ALA A 259 -18.10 5.19 -3.57
CA ALA A 259 -19.39 5.82 -3.82
C ALA A 259 -19.32 7.36 -3.70
N GLU A 260 -18.57 7.88 -2.72
CA GLU A 260 -18.30 9.32 -2.58
C GLU A 260 -17.65 9.88 -3.85
N LEU A 261 -16.55 9.26 -4.31
CA LEU A 261 -15.82 9.68 -5.52
C LEU A 261 -16.64 9.58 -6.84
N LYS A 262 -17.63 8.70 -6.90
CA LYS A 262 -18.50 8.57 -8.07
C LYS A 262 -19.56 9.67 -8.14
N ASN A 263 -19.97 10.22 -7.00
CA ASN A 263 -21.07 11.16 -6.87
C ASN A 263 -20.61 12.64 -6.86
N GLU A 264 -19.32 12.89 -6.67
CA GLU A 264 -18.70 14.20 -6.84
C GLU A 264 -18.35 14.47 -8.32
#